data_4282c109b9ff0bdae03b1c770bf6dc81
#
_entry.id   4282c109b9ff0bdae03b1c770bf6dc81
#
_cell.length_a   1.000
_cell.length_b   1.000
_cell.length_c   1.000
_cell.angle_alpha   90.00
_cell.angle_beta   90.00
_cell.angle_gamma   90.00
#
_symmetry.space_group_name_H-M   'P 1'
#
loop_
_entity.id
_entity.type
_entity.pdbx_description
1 polymer ?
#
loop_
_entity_poly.entity_id
_entity_poly.type
_entity_poly.pdbx_seq_one_letter_code
_entity_poly.pdbx_strand_id
1 'polypeptide(L)'
;MSCLNNYNLDVILNQLNCWCLQWRGKIATVFPSGMTQIEQIQELFTAVKNCCEAQVEVMEKFCELYKFVHDFFDNLDLQEEVNNWLEQALEDGRLGNILQKIVYSPINVKQAGAVPDTGEDLTEKLNTILIAHPDGEFYFPDGTYILNGTINIDSNVTFILEENAIISTPGNDLFTFTLLNKSFKMMGGQIQAGTLDNFNKKALTGNVFNSGLFSFTNCKDVSISHVTNNFNTTGNTFKFTDCENVKIKQFEGYKCLYACIIFYDGCKNVSVENSIFKEIKRSTEQQYCYPVASGFSTYSQEISAIENYVIDNCEFDDCDWEGCDCHGGKNIRFSNLKMHNCNRFVTIYSDNRPQLKDYNFENAIIENCYFVNDTDYEPPTPDASIYCNGRYNRYFTNMLFKNIYLENPVCYDSNENTTYGAIFTNYNRNVRLENVKIVANKTYSVNPFVIYG
;
A
#
# COMPACT_ATOMS: atom_id res chain seq x y z
N MET A 1 37.56 -0.65 -29.85
CA MET A 1 37.91 -1.36 -28.61
C MET A 1 38.36 -0.45 -27.44
N SER A 2 38.73 0.81 -27.66
CA SER A 2 39.20 1.68 -26.56
C SER A 2 38.06 2.30 -25.69
N CYS A 3 36.85 2.36 -26.18
CA CYS A 3 35.73 2.99 -25.46
C CYS A 3 35.11 2.11 -24.35
N LEU A 4 35.38 0.80 -24.35
CA LEU A 4 34.75 -0.14 -23.40
C LEU A 4 35.58 -0.45 -22.15
N ASN A 5 36.85 -0.02 -22.10
CA ASN A 5 37.76 -0.35 -21.00
C ASN A 5 37.49 0.41 -19.68
N ASN A 6 36.63 1.42 -19.68
CA ASN A 6 36.32 2.23 -18.47
C ASN A 6 34.97 1.93 -17.81
N TYR A 7 34.17 1.01 -18.35
CA TYR A 7 32.91 0.63 -17.78
C TYR A 7 32.91 -0.84 -17.37
N ASN A 8 32.34 -1.14 -16.22
CA ASN A 8 32.15 -2.53 -15.80
C ASN A 8 31.11 -3.20 -16.71
N LEU A 9 31.64 -3.86 -17.75
CA LEU A 9 30.86 -4.46 -18.83
C LEU A 9 29.87 -5.51 -18.32
N ASP A 10 30.22 -6.22 -17.25
CA ASP A 10 29.37 -7.25 -16.64
C ASP A 10 28.08 -6.65 -16.06
N VAL A 11 28.18 -5.44 -15.49
CA VAL A 11 26.99 -4.70 -14.99
C VAL A 11 26.11 -4.27 -16.16
N ILE A 12 26.70 -3.76 -17.24
CA ILE A 12 25.95 -3.34 -18.44
C ILE A 12 25.26 -4.52 -19.11
N LEU A 13 25.92 -5.66 -19.22
CA LEU A 13 25.39 -6.86 -19.87
C LEU A 13 24.25 -7.52 -19.06
N ASN A 14 24.38 -7.58 -17.75
CA ASN A 14 23.31 -8.11 -16.89
C ASN A 14 22.04 -7.25 -16.96
N GLN A 15 22.19 -5.97 -17.23
CA GLN A 15 21.08 -5.02 -17.32
C GLN A 15 20.48 -4.88 -18.72
N LEU A 16 21.26 -5.12 -19.80
CA LEU A 16 20.75 -5.16 -21.17
C LEU A 16 19.70 -6.26 -21.38
N ASN A 17 19.73 -7.32 -20.60
CA ASN A 17 18.74 -8.40 -20.65
C ASN A 17 17.29 -7.94 -20.34
N CYS A 18 17.13 -6.87 -19.56
CA CYS A 18 15.81 -6.36 -19.17
C CYS A 18 15.22 -5.33 -20.15
N TRP A 19 15.89 -5.03 -21.26
CA TRP A 19 15.77 -3.73 -21.90
C TRP A 19 15.13 -3.63 -23.27
N CYS A 20 14.96 -4.71 -23.96
CA CYS A 20 14.65 -4.70 -25.41
C CYS A 20 13.34 -4.00 -25.79
N LEU A 21 12.32 -3.99 -24.96
CA LEU A 21 11.01 -3.40 -25.30
C LEU A 21 10.93 -1.87 -25.12
N GLN A 22 11.59 -1.32 -24.11
CA GLN A 22 11.57 0.14 -23.85
C GLN A 22 12.38 0.96 -24.86
N TRP A 23 13.35 0.35 -25.52
CA TRP A 23 14.17 1.03 -26.53
C TRP A 23 13.41 1.37 -27.81
N ARG A 24 12.41 0.59 -28.15
CA ARG A 24 11.62 0.77 -29.37
C ARG A 24 11.06 2.19 -29.51
N GLY A 25 10.50 2.73 -28.43
CA GLY A 25 9.95 4.10 -28.41
C GLY A 25 11.03 5.19 -28.32
N LYS A 26 12.15 4.91 -27.64
CA LYS A 26 13.22 5.91 -27.40
C LYS A 26 14.14 6.10 -28.59
N ILE A 27 14.47 5.04 -29.33
CA ILE A 27 15.23 5.15 -30.59
C ILE A 27 14.45 5.97 -31.62
N ALA A 28 13.14 5.73 -31.75
CA ALA A 28 12.27 6.52 -32.62
C ALA A 28 12.24 8.01 -32.28
N THR A 29 12.43 8.36 -31.01
CA THR A 29 12.46 9.75 -30.54
C THR A 29 13.82 10.42 -30.76
N VAL A 30 14.91 9.66 -30.74
CA VAL A 30 16.28 10.17 -30.92
C VAL A 30 16.64 10.28 -32.41
N PHE A 31 16.06 9.42 -33.25
CA PHE A 31 16.36 9.38 -34.71
C PHE A 31 15.09 9.40 -35.58
N PRO A 32 14.35 10.53 -35.61
CA PRO A 32 13.07 10.59 -36.34
C PRO A 32 13.18 10.35 -37.85
N SER A 33 14.35 10.62 -38.45
CA SER A 33 14.61 10.46 -39.90
C SER A 33 15.06 9.05 -40.32
N GLY A 34 15.35 8.16 -39.37
CA GLY A 34 15.83 6.80 -39.65
C GLY A 34 14.77 5.70 -39.57
N MET A 35 13.48 6.06 -39.65
CA MET A 35 12.37 5.12 -39.37
C MET A 35 12.33 3.87 -40.26
N THR A 36 12.80 3.91 -41.49
CA THR A 36 12.81 2.73 -42.39
C THR A 36 13.86 1.67 -42.03
N GLN A 37 14.86 2.02 -41.23
CA GLN A 37 15.93 1.11 -40.78
C GLN A 37 15.73 0.66 -39.33
N ILE A 38 14.74 1.22 -38.63
CA ILE A 38 14.34 0.80 -37.28
C ILE A 38 13.93 -0.68 -37.26
N GLU A 39 13.29 -1.19 -38.32
CA GLU A 39 12.89 -2.60 -38.40
C GLU A 39 14.07 -3.55 -38.36
N GLN A 40 15.16 -3.23 -39.09
CA GLN A 40 16.40 -4.03 -39.09
C GLN A 40 17.09 -3.98 -37.71
N ILE A 41 17.13 -2.81 -37.09
CA ILE A 41 17.61 -2.65 -35.72
C ILE A 41 16.73 -3.46 -34.75
N GLN A 42 15.43 -3.52 -34.97
CA GLN A 42 14.49 -4.31 -34.15
C GLN A 42 14.71 -5.81 -34.30
N GLU A 43 14.99 -6.31 -35.49
CA GLU A 43 15.33 -7.73 -35.70
C GLU A 43 16.62 -8.09 -34.97
N LEU A 44 17.63 -7.20 -35.02
CA LEU A 44 18.87 -7.40 -34.28
C LEU A 44 18.67 -7.40 -32.76
N PHE A 45 17.86 -6.49 -32.23
CA PHE A 45 17.49 -6.48 -30.82
C PHE A 45 16.67 -7.71 -30.41
N THR A 46 15.82 -8.22 -31.28
CA THR A 46 15.08 -9.47 -31.06
C THR A 46 16.04 -10.67 -31.04
N ALA A 47 17.04 -10.69 -31.90
CA ALA A 47 18.06 -11.73 -31.87
C ALA A 47 18.92 -11.68 -30.60
N VAL A 48 19.31 -10.49 -30.15
CA VAL A 48 20.03 -10.29 -28.86
C VAL A 48 19.17 -10.72 -27.68
N LYS A 49 17.85 -10.46 -27.70
CA LYS A 49 16.91 -10.90 -26.67
C LYS A 49 16.82 -12.42 -26.53
N ASN A 50 16.90 -13.13 -27.66
CA ASN A 50 16.80 -14.59 -27.68
C ASN A 50 18.12 -15.29 -27.30
N CYS A 51 19.22 -14.54 -27.16
CA CYS A 51 20.56 -15.07 -26.83
C CYS A 51 20.96 -14.95 -25.37
N CYS A 52 20.02 -14.78 -24.45
CA CYS A 52 20.28 -14.53 -23.02
C CYS A 52 20.95 -15.67 -22.25
N GLU A 53 21.30 -16.80 -22.86
CA GLU A 53 21.90 -17.94 -22.15
C GLU A 53 23.44 -18.04 -22.19
N ALA A 54 24.13 -17.18 -22.97
CA ALA A 54 25.59 -17.19 -23.01
C ALA A 54 26.20 -15.77 -23.07
N GLN A 55 26.92 -15.35 -22.04
CA GLN A 55 27.57 -14.04 -21.94
C GLN A 55 28.48 -13.68 -23.13
N VAL A 56 29.12 -14.67 -23.73
CA VAL A 56 30.02 -14.49 -24.89
C VAL A 56 29.23 -14.13 -26.15
N GLU A 57 28.10 -14.77 -26.37
CA GLU A 57 27.23 -14.55 -27.53
C GLU A 57 26.57 -13.16 -27.54
N VAL A 58 26.23 -12.66 -26.35
CA VAL A 58 25.69 -11.30 -26.17
C VAL A 58 26.72 -10.24 -26.53
N MET A 59 27.99 -10.48 -26.20
CA MET A 59 29.09 -9.56 -26.56
C MET A 59 29.35 -9.54 -28.04
N GLU A 60 29.31 -10.68 -28.70
CA GLU A 60 29.46 -10.75 -30.15
C GLU A 60 28.34 -10.00 -30.87
N LYS A 61 27.09 -10.22 -30.45
CA LYS A 61 25.90 -9.52 -30.98
C LYS A 61 25.91 -8.02 -30.71
N PHE A 62 26.43 -7.60 -29.56
CA PHE A 62 26.61 -6.18 -29.24
C PHE A 62 27.69 -5.55 -30.16
N CYS A 63 28.79 -6.24 -30.44
CA CYS A 63 29.82 -5.79 -31.39
C CYS A 63 29.28 -5.73 -32.82
N GLU A 64 28.45 -6.70 -33.22
CA GLU A 64 27.77 -6.67 -34.52
C GLU A 64 26.81 -5.48 -34.64
N LEU A 65 26.01 -5.23 -33.58
CA LEU A 65 25.12 -4.08 -33.52
C LEU A 65 25.89 -2.76 -33.57
N TYR A 66 26.96 -2.64 -32.79
CA TYR A 66 27.82 -1.46 -32.82
C TYR A 66 28.39 -1.22 -34.20
N LYS A 67 28.89 -2.29 -34.83
CA LYS A 67 29.45 -2.24 -36.23
C LYS A 67 28.35 -1.87 -37.21
N PHE A 68 27.16 -2.47 -37.12
CA PHE A 68 26.03 -2.14 -37.97
C PHE A 68 25.60 -0.67 -37.82
N VAL A 69 25.49 -0.18 -36.58
CA VAL A 69 25.15 1.21 -36.29
C VAL A 69 26.25 2.16 -36.81
N HIS A 70 27.52 1.80 -36.66
CA HIS A 70 28.65 2.55 -37.16
C HIS A 70 28.66 2.57 -38.71
N ASP A 71 28.56 1.41 -39.37
CA ASP A 71 28.53 1.29 -40.83
C ASP A 71 27.30 1.99 -41.44
N PHE A 72 26.18 2.03 -40.69
CA PHE A 72 24.97 2.76 -41.08
C PHE A 72 25.20 4.27 -41.08
N PHE A 73 25.84 4.80 -40.02
CA PHE A 73 26.13 6.23 -39.93
C PHE A 73 27.26 6.64 -40.86
N ASP A 74 28.21 5.76 -41.18
CA ASP A 74 29.28 6.01 -42.15
C ASP A 74 28.74 6.23 -43.57
N ASN A 75 27.55 5.74 -43.86
CA ASN A 75 26.89 5.87 -45.18
C ASN A 75 25.86 7.01 -45.26
N LEU A 76 25.69 7.79 -44.20
CA LEU A 76 24.82 8.97 -44.16
C LEU A 76 25.65 10.25 -44.28
N ASP A 77 25.24 11.17 -45.18
CA ASP A 77 25.85 12.52 -45.34
C ASP A 77 25.74 13.40 -44.03
N LEU A 78 25.24 12.81 -42.94
CA LEU A 78 25.06 13.43 -41.61
C LEU A 78 26.13 13.01 -40.58
N GLN A 79 27.17 12.31 -41.02
CA GLN A 79 28.16 11.69 -40.13
C GLN A 79 28.87 12.68 -39.21
N GLU A 80 29.19 13.88 -39.71
CA GLU A 80 29.88 14.89 -38.91
C GLU A 80 28.99 15.46 -37.80
N GLU A 81 27.70 15.68 -38.03
CA GLU A 81 26.75 16.15 -37.01
C GLU A 81 26.45 15.09 -35.95
N VAL A 82 26.34 13.82 -36.36
CA VAL A 82 26.07 12.72 -35.40
C VAL A 82 27.30 12.41 -34.56
N ASN A 83 28.50 12.43 -35.13
CA ASN A 83 29.75 12.26 -34.40
C ASN A 83 29.96 13.40 -33.39
N ASN A 84 29.73 14.64 -33.82
CA ASN A 84 29.78 15.81 -32.92
C ASN A 84 28.75 15.74 -31.81
N TRP A 85 27.54 15.24 -32.09
CA TRP A 85 26.51 15.06 -31.06
C TRP A 85 26.90 13.94 -30.09
N LEU A 86 27.44 12.80 -30.55
CA LEU A 86 27.92 11.71 -29.71
C LEU A 86 29.09 12.14 -28.82
N GLU A 87 30.04 12.88 -29.36
CA GLU A 87 31.18 13.43 -28.64
C GLU A 87 30.70 14.44 -27.59
N GLN A 88 29.83 15.37 -27.94
CA GLN A 88 29.21 16.28 -26.97
C GLN A 88 28.38 15.57 -25.90
N ALA A 89 27.61 14.54 -26.29
CA ALA A 89 26.81 13.78 -25.34
C ALA A 89 27.64 12.91 -24.38
N LEU A 90 28.85 12.53 -24.80
CA LEU A 90 29.88 11.90 -23.97
C LEU A 90 30.51 12.92 -23.01
N GLU A 91 30.91 14.10 -23.55
CA GLU A 91 31.60 15.14 -22.78
C GLU A 91 30.69 15.81 -21.71
N ASP A 92 29.44 16.10 -22.05
CA ASP A 92 28.48 16.73 -21.13
C ASP A 92 27.72 15.75 -20.24
N GLY A 93 28.04 14.47 -20.32
CA GLY A 93 27.44 13.43 -19.48
C GLY A 93 26.01 13.02 -19.86
N ARG A 94 25.43 13.56 -20.97
CA ARG A 94 24.08 13.15 -21.43
C ARG A 94 24.04 11.66 -21.76
N LEU A 95 25.07 11.13 -22.41
CA LEU A 95 25.16 9.69 -22.71
C LEU A 95 25.32 8.87 -21.42
N GLY A 96 26.12 9.36 -20.46
CA GLY A 96 26.21 8.79 -19.12
C GLY A 96 24.87 8.80 -18.38
N ASN A 97 24.11 9.90 -18.45
CA ASN A 97 22.78 10.00 -17.87
C ASN A 97 21.74 9.12 -18.57
N ILE A 98 21.85 8.95 -19.88
CA ILE A 98 21.02 8.00 -20.64
C ILE A 98 21.39 6.57 -20.22
N LEU A 99 22.67 6.22 -20.23
CA LEU A 99 23.17 4.92 -19.77
C LEU A 99 22.80 4.68 -18.30
N GLN A 100 22.89 5.68 -17.43
CA GLN A 100 22.50 5.58 -16.04
C GLN A 100 20.99 5.33 -15.87
N LYS A 101 20.15 6.01 -16.64
CA LYS A 101 18.70 5.70 -16.69
C LYS A 101 18.41 4.31 -17.24
N ILE A 102 19.28 3.81 -18.09
CA ILE A 102 19.27 2.49 -18.69
C ILE A 102 19.65 1.42 -17.66
N VAL A 103 20.69 1.66 -16.92
CA VAL A 103 21.24 0.81 -15.87
C VAL A 103 20.29 0.72 -14.65
N TYR A 104 19.50 1.76 -14.39
CA TYR A 104 18.49 1.81 -13.30
C TYR A 104 17.07 1.42 -13.76
N SER A 105 16.92 0.55 -14.74
CA SER A 105 15.60 -0.04 -15.02
C SER A 105 15.20 -1.00 -13.93
N PRO A 106 13.92 -1.00 -13.53
CA PRO A 106 13.41 -1.98 -12.60
C PRO A 106 13.65 -3.41 -13.07
N ILE A 107 13.99 -4.30 -12.15
CA ILE A 107 14.21 -5.72 -12.42
C ILE A 107 12.86 -6.35 -12.77
N ASN A 108 12.72 -6.83 -14.00
CA ASN A 108 11.51 -7.52 -14.43
C ASN A 108 11.50 -8.94 -13.81
N VAL A 109 10.64 -9.14 -12.80
CA VAL A 109 10.60 -10.40 -12.05
C VAL A 109 10.23 -11.60 -12.92
N LYS A 110 9.41 -11.41 -13.97
CA LYS A 110 9.06 -12.45 -14.94
C LYS A 110 10.27 -12.90 -15.74
N GLN A 111 11.09 -11.94 -16.23
CA GLN A 111 12.32 -12.25 -16.96
C GLN A 111 13.38 -12.86 -16.03
N ALA A 112 13.40 -12.49 -14.76
CA ALA A 112 14.29 -13.07 -13.75
C ALA A 112 13.85 -14.47 -13.27
N GLY A 113 12.74 -15.02 -13.79
CA GLY A 113 12.30 -16.39 -13.56
C GLY A 113 11.03 -16.56 -12.73
N ALA A 114 10.48 -15.48 -12.15
CA ALA A 114 9.18 -15.52 -11.47
C ALA A 114 8.05 -15.32 -12.51
N VAL A 115 7.75 -16.36 -13.30
CA VAL A 115 6.77 -16.29 -14.39
C VAL A 115 5.36 -16.41 -13.83
N PRO A 116 4.48 -15.41 -14.03
CA PRO A 116 3.09 -15.47 -13.55
C PRO A 116 2.24 -16.47 -14.35
N ASP A 117 1.02 -16.74 -13.88
CA ASP A 117 -0.02 -17.57 -14.51
C ASP A 117 0.37 -19.05 -14.75
N THR A 118 1.41 -19.53 -14.12
CA THR A 118 1.83 -20.94 -14.20
C THR A 118 1.06 -21.85 -13.26
N GLY A 119 0.40 -21.28 -12.25
CA GLY A 119 -0.20 -22.03 -11.14
C GLY A 119 0.83 -22.55 -10.12
N GLU A 120 2.13 -22.31 -10.35
CA GLU A 120 3.21 -22.69 -9.44
C GLU A 120 3.37 -21.70 -8.29
N ASP A 121 3.90 -22.19 -7.17
CA ASP A 121 4.38 -21.34 -6.08
C ASP A 121 5.68 -20.63 -6.49
N LEU A 122 5.63 -19.33 -6.53
CA LEU A 122 6.76 -18.48 -6.93
C LEU A 122 7.56 -17.94 -5.74
N THR A 123 7.26 -18.35 -4.50
CA THR A 123 7.88 -17.84 -3.27
C THR A 123 9.41 -17.91 -3.33
N GLU A 124 9.97 -19.09 -3.60
CA GLU A 124 11.42 -19.32 -3.65
C GLU A 124 12.09 -18.54 -4.78
N LYS A 125 11.44 -18.48 -5.96
CA LYS A 125 11.95 -17.74 -7.12
C LYS A 125 12.01 -16.24 -6.82
N LEU A 126 10.93 -15.67 -6.29
CA LEU A 126 10.90 -14.25 -5.96
C LEU A 126 11.88 -13.92 -4.82
N ASN A 127 11.97 -14.76 -3.80
CA ASN A 127 12.94 -14.59 -2.72
C ASN A 127 14.39 -14.56 -3.26
N THR A 128 14.72 -15.47 -4.17
CA THR A 128 16.04 -15.50 -4.82
C THR A 128 16.32 -14.21 -5.60
N ILE A 129 15.34 -13.70 -6.33
CA ILE A 129 15.46 -12.45 -7.09
C ILE A 129 15.70 -11.27 -6.15
N LEU A 130 14.94 -11.17 -5.06
CA LEU A 130 15.08 -10.09 -4.08
C LEU A 130 16.44 -10.11 -3.39
N ILE A 131 16.96 -11.28 -3.02
CA ILE A 131 18.29 -11.45 -2.40
C ILE A 131 19.42 -11.08 -3.39
N ALA A 132 19.26 -11.44 -4.67
CA ALA A 132 20.26 -11.14 -5.70
C ALA A 132 20.38 -9.65 -6.01
N HIS A 133 19.36 -8.86 -5.69
CA HIS A 133 19.28 -7.45 -6.04
C HIS A 133 18.86 -6.60 -4.83
N PRO A 134 19.71 -6.47 -3.82
CA PRO A 134 19.42 -5.66 -2.64
C PRO A 134 19.22 -4.19 -3.06
N ASP A 135 18.30 -3.50 -2.38
CA ASP A 135 17.90 -2.11 -2.65
C ASP A 135 17.38 -1.87 -4.08
N GLY A 136 16.82 -2.92 -4.71
CA GLY A 136 16.35 -2.91 -6.09
C GLY A 136 14.94 -2.36 -6.27
N GLU A 137 14.65 -1.96 -7.50
CA GLU A 137 13.30 -1.73 -7.98
C GLU A 137 12.84 -2.96 -8.79
N PHE A 138 11.68 -3.52 -8.44
CA PHE A 138 11.16 -4.76 -9.01
C PHE A 138 9.87 -4.49 -9.76
N TYR A 139 9.88 -4.81 -11.04
CA TYR A 139 8.74 -4.63 -11.92
C TYR A 139 8.01 -5.96 -12.12
N PHE A 140 6.74 -5.96 -11.84
CA PHE A 140 5.82 -7.09 -11.97
C PHE A 140 4.91 -6.85 -13.18
N PRO A 141 5.17 -7.48 -14.33
CA PRO A 141 4.22 -7.47 -15.46
C PRO A 141 2.87 -8.09 -15.10
N ASP A 142 1.88 -7.83 -15.92
CA ASP A 142 0.55 -8.44 -15.81
C ASP A 142 0.60 -9.96 -15.63
N GLY A 143 -0.31 -10.47 -14.81
CA GLY A 143 -0.49 -11.88 -14.48
C GLY A 143 -0.46 -12.16 -12.98
N THR A 144 -0.78 -13.39 -12.60
CA THR A 144 -0.95 -13.81 -11.20
C THR A 144 0.31 -14.49 -10.66
N TYR A 145 0.89 -13.89 -9.64
CA TYR A 145 2.06 -14.38 -8.89
C TYR A 145 1.58 -15.07 -7.61
N ILE A 146 1.58 -16.40 -7.60
CA ILE A 146 1.15 -17.21 -6.45
C ILE A 146 2.31 -17.36 -5.48
N LEU A 147 2.10 -16.98 -4.22
CA LEU A 147 3.08 -17.03 -3.15
C LEU A 147 2.50 -17.81 -1.95
N ASN A 148 2.98 -19.04 -1.71
CA ASN A 148 2.47 -19.90 -0.63
C ASN A 148 3.30 -19.82 0.64
N GLY A 149 4.47 -19.19 0.58
CA GLY A 149 5.40 -19.06 1.71
C GLY A 149 5.61 -17.62 2.15
N THR A 150 6.51 -17.43 3.09
CA THR A 150 6.93 -16.12 3.57
C THR A 150 8.23 -15.67 2.90
N ILE A 151 8.27 -14.42 2.46
CA ILE A 151 9.46 -13.76 1.93
C ILE A 151 9.90 -12.70 2.93
N ASN A 152 11.11 -12.84 3.45
CA ASN A 152 11.74 -11.87 4.34
C ASN A 152 12.54 -10.87 3.51
N ILE A 153 12.12 -9.62 3.50
CA ILE A 153 12.79 -8.57 2.73
C ILE A 153 13.80 -7.86 3.63
N ASP A 154 15.08 -8.12 3.39
CA ASP A 154 16.20 -7.62 4.19
C ASP A 154 16.89 -6.38 3.60
N SER A 155 16.32 -5.78 2.57
CA SER A 155 16.82 -4.58 1.92
C SER A 155 15.70 -3.56 1.67
N ASN A 156 16.05 -2.33 1.28
CA ASN A 156 15.06 -1.35 0.86
C ASN A 156 14.62 -1.72 -0.56
N VAL A 157 13.33 -1.83 -0.80
CA VAL A 157 12.83 -2.24 -2.11
C VAL A 157 11.69 -1.39 -2.61
N THR A 158 11.57 -1.33 -3.93
CA THR A 158 10.42 -0.74 -4.61
C THR A 158 9.76 -1.80 -5.48
N PHE A 159 8.47 -2.01 -5.27
CA PHE A 159 7.63 -2.84 -6.13
C PHE A 159 6.82 -1.95 -7.07
N ILE A 160 6.90 -2.21 -8.36
CA ILE A 160 6.15 -1.54 -9.42
C ILE A 160 5.34 -2.62 -10.14
N LEU A 161 4.03 -2.58 -9.96
CA LEU A 161 3.12 -3.57 -10.53
C LEU A 161 2.34 -2.95 -11.69
N GLU A 162 2.19 -3.69 -12.78
CA GLU A 162 1.20 -3.34 -13.82
C GLU A 162 -0.22 -3.46 -13.26
N GLU A 163 -1.17 -2.84 -13.92
CA GLU A 163 -2.58 -2.75 -13.46
C GLU A 163 -3.21 -4.12 -13.20
N ASN A 164 -2.89 -5.12 -14.03
CA ASN A 164 -3.40 -6.48 -13.91
C ASN A 164 -2.38 -7.47 -13.32
N ALA A 165 -1.28 -6.98 -12.75
CA ALA A 165 -0.37 -7.81 -11.98
C ALA A 165 -0.99 -8.10 -10.60
N ILE A 166 -1.14 -9.36 -10.26
CA ILE A 166 -1.80 -9.82 -9.03
C ILE A 166 -0.82 -10.59 -8.17
N ILE A 167 -0.49 -10.07 -6.98
CA ILE A 167 0.18 -10.85 -5.94
C ILE A 167 -0.89 -11.60 -5.16
N SER A 168 -0.85 -12.92 -5.19
CA SER A 168 -1.86 -13.79 -4.60
C SER A 168 -1.27 -14.79 -3.63
N THR A 169 -1.87 -14.90 -2.43
CA THR A 169 -1.58 -15.99 -1.51
C THR A 169 -2.85 -16.79 -1.24
N PRO A 170 -2.82 -18.11 -1.28
CA PRO A 170 -4.01 -18.94 -1.01
C PRO A 170 -4.46 -18.89 0.45
N GLY A 171 -3.64 -18.34 1.33
CA GLY A 171 -3.86 -18.22 2.76
C GLY A 171 -2.81 -18.98 3.56
N ASN A 172 -2.12 -18.27 4.42
CA ASN A 172 -1.11 -18.80 5.33
C ASN A 172 -1.40 -18.34 6.74
N ASP A 173 -0.94 -19.10 7.73
CA ASP A 173 -0.94 -18.68 9.14
C ASP A 173 0.14 -17.61 9.44
N LEU A 174 0.86 -17.15 8.42
CA LEU A 174 1.94 -16.17 8.50
C LEU A 174 1.74 -15.06 7.47
N PHE A 175 2.56 -14.00 7.55
CA PHE A 175 2.62 -12.97 6.52
C PHE A 175 3.38 -13.44 5.28
N THR A 176 2.88 -13.07 4.10
CA THR A 176 3.56 -13.36 2.82
C THR A 176 4.84 -12.55 2.69
N PHE A 177 4.83 -11.26 3.09
CA PHE A 177 6.01 -10.41 3.10
C PHE A 177 6.27 -9.85 4.50
N THR A 178 7.52 -9.96 4.96
CA THR A 178 7.95 -9.36 6.22
C THR A 178 9.14 -8.45 6.01
N LEU A 179 9.07 -7.25 6.58
CA LEU A 179 10.12 -6.23 6.51
C LEU A 179 10.47 -5.75 7.92
N LEU A 180 11.77 -5.71 8.22
CA LEU A 180 12.28 -5.24 9.49
C LEU A 180 13.36 -4.16 9.28
N ASN A 181 13.16 -2.96 9.84
CA ASN A 181 14.09 -1.83 9.76
C ASN A 181 14.42 -1.38 8.33
N LYS A 182 13.46 -1.43 7.40
CA LYS A 182 13.66 -1.10 5.98
C LYS A 182 12.72 0.01 5.52
N SER A 183 13.05 0.61 4.39
CA SER A 183 12.10 1.39 3.61
C SER A 183 11.44 0.53 2.53
N PHE A 184 10.24 0.91 2.13
CA PHE A 184 9.47 0.16 1.14
C PHE A 184 8.62 1.09 0.30
N LYS A 185 8.59 0.83 -0.99
CA LYS A 185 7.62 1.47 -1.88
C LYS A 185 6.87 0.43 -2.69
N MET A 186 5.58 0.63 -2.86
CA MET A 186 4.74 -0.19 -3.74
C MET A 186 3.83 0.73 -4.55
N MET A 187 3.76 0.48 -5.85
CA MET A 187 2.99 1.28 -6.77
C MET A 187 2.27 0.40 -7.79
N GLY A 188 0.96 0.57 -7.88
CA GLY A 188 0.12 -0.13 -8.84
C GLY A 188 -0.22 -1.56 -8.45
N GLY A 189 -0.95 -2.22 -9.34
CA GLY A 189 -1.32 -3.62 -9.28
C GLY A 189 -2.35 -4.01 -8.23
N GLN A 190 -2.50 -5.30 -8.10
CA GLN A 190 -3.51 -5.93 -7.26
C GLN A 190 -2.89 -6.90 -6.27
N ILE A 191 -3.52 -7.02 -5.12
CA ILE A 191 -3.12 -7.98 -4.08
C ILE A 191 -4.35 -8.73 -3.57
N GLN A 192 -4.17 -9.98 -3.15
CA GLN A 192 -5.24 -10.76 -2.55
C GLN A 192 -4.71 -11.89 -1.66
N ALA A 193 -5.49 -12.25 -0.63
CA ALA A 193 -5.16 -13.32 0.29
C ALA A 193 -6.37 -14.21 0.60
N GLY A 194 -6.17 -15.52 0.55
CA GLY A 194 -7.23 -16.50 0.73
C GLY A 194 -8.07 -16.69 -0.54
N THR A 195 -9.38 -16.84 -0.38
CA THR A 195 -10.30 -17.08 -1.50
C THR A 195 -11.60 -16.28 -1.36
N LEU A 196 -12.23 -15.95 -2.48
CA LEU A 196 -13.54 -15.31 -2.47
C LEU A 196 -14.63 -16.21 -1.85
N ASP A 197 -14.49 -17.55 -1.96
CA ASP A 197 -15.40 -18.50 -1.30
C ASP A 197 -15.31 -18.40 0.24
N ASN A 198 -14.09 -18.29 0.77
CA ASN A 198 -13.89 -18.04 2.22
C ASN A 198 -14.50 -16.70 2.66
N PHE A 199 -14.37 -15.64 1.84
CA PHE A 199 -15.03 -14.38 2.13
C PHE A 199 -16.56 -14.52 2.19
N ASN A 200 -17.16 -15.16 1.18
CA ASN A 200 -18.60 -15.37 1.13
C ASN A 200 -19.13 -16.23 2.30
N LYS A 201 -18.32 -17.15 2.79
CA LYS A 201 -18.60 -17.96 3.98
C LYS A 201 -18.23 -17.28 5.29
N LYS A 202 -17.64 -16.09 5.26
CA LYS A 202 -17.07 -15.37 6.40
C LYS A 202 -16.06 -16.22 7.19
N ALA A 203 -15.35 -17.12 6.50
CA ALA A 203 -14.36 -18.04 7.06
C ALA A 203 -12.97 -17.42 7.00
N LEU A 204 -12.43 -17.08 8.17
CA LEU A 204 -11.06 -16.60 8.30
C LEU A 204 -10.10 -17.78 8.29
N THR A 205 -9.07 -17.76 7.44
CA THR A 205 -8.14 -18.87 7.24
C THR A 205 -6.81 -18.72 7.94
N GLY A 206 -6.57 -17.56 8.56
CA GLY A 206 -5.31 -17.25 9.26
C GLY A 206 -5.52 -16.68 10.65
N ASN A 207 -4.42 -16.50 11.36
CA ASN A 207 -4.41 -15.83 12.65
C ASN A 207 -4.49 -14.32 12.44
N VAL A 208 -5.59 -13.69 12.83
CA VAL A 208 -5.86 -12.25 12.62
C VAL A 208 -4.73 -11.31 13.06
N PHE A 209 -3.96 -11.69 14.06
CA PHE A 209 -2.88 -10.83 14.58
C PHE A 209 -1.54 -11.07 13.91
N ASN A 210 -1.30 -12.25 13.34
CA ASN A 210 0.01 -12.70 12.89
C ASN A 210 0.05 -13.22 11.46
N SER A 211 -1.02 -13.04 10.70
CA SER A 211 -1.10 -13.45 9.29
C SER A 211 -1.63 -12.34 8.39
N GLY A 212 -1.41 -12.47 7.10
CA GLY A 212 -1.85 -11.55 6.09
C GLY A 212 -0.86 -11.40 4.93
N LEU A 213 -0.88 -10.26 4.25
CA LEU A 213 0.00 -10.02 3.11
C LEU A 213 1.33 -9.37 3.53
N PHE A 214 1.30 -8.19 4.12
CA PHE A 214 2.51 -7.44 4.45
C PHE A 214 2.60 -7.12 5.94
N SER A 215 3.75 -7.41 6.54
CA SER A 215 4.12 -6.99 7.89
C SER A 215 5.37 -6.13 7.87
N PHE A 216 5.24 -4.91 8.38
CA PHE A 216 6.32 -3.94 8.52
C PHE A 216 6.61 -3.73 10.01
N THR A 217 7.86 -3.89 10.42
CA THR A 217 8.28 -3.67 11.80
C THR A 217 9.48 -2.73 11.84
N ASN A 218 9.40 -1.67 12.64
CA ASN A 218 10.42 -0.61 12.76
C ASN A 218 10.83 -0.01 11.40
N CYS A 219 9.95 -0.03 10.42
CA CYS A 219 10.23 0.46 9.07
C CYS A 219 10.07 1.98 9.01
N LYS A 220 10.91 2.61 8.16
CA LYS A 220 10.83 4.04 7.90
C LYS A 220 10.59 4.31 6.43
N ASP A 221 9.86 5.40 6.14
CA ASP A 221 9.60 5.84 4.77
C ASP A 221 8.91 4.76 3.91
N VAL A 222 7.77 4.28 4.39
CA VAL A 222 6.93 3.33 3.64
C VAL A 222 5.90 4.09 2.81
N SER A 223 5.83 3.79 1.52
CA SER A 223 4.88 4.40 0.59
C SER A 223 4.16 3.34 -0.24
N ILE A 224 2.83 3.34 -0.18
CA ILE A 224 1.96 2.43 -0.93
C ILE A 224 0.96 3.29 -1.71
N SER A 225 0.87 3.10 -3.03
CA SER A 225 -0.02 3.91 -3.86
C SER A 225 -0.61 3.15 -5.05
N HIS A 226 -1.86 3.47 -5.40
CA HIS A 226 -2.58 2.88 -6.55
C HIS A 226 -2.67 1.35 -6.49
N VAL A 227 -2.83 0.80 -5.29
CA VAL A 227 -2.91 -0.65 -5.05
C VAL A 227 -4.35 -1.03 -4.78
N THR A 228 -4.84 -2.06 -5.43
CA THR A 228 -6.15 -2.66 -5.15
C THR A 228 -5.99 -3.97 -4.38
N ASN A 229 -6.63 -4.07 -3.21
CA ASN A 229 -6.82 -5.35 -2.53
C ASN A 229 -8.17 -5.93 -2.93
N ASN A 230 -8.16 -7.02 -3.70
CA ASN A 230 -9.38 -7.63 -4.21
C ASN A 230 -10.20 -8.33 -3.13
N PHE A 231 -9.51 -9.06 -2.24
CA PHE A 231 -10.06 -9.67 -1.03
C PHE A 231 -8.94 -10.10 -0.08
N ASN A 232 -9.27 -10.16 1.23
CA ASN A 232 -8.38 -10.75 2.23
C ASN A 232 -9.18 -11.53 3.27
N THR A 233 -8.94 -12.83 3.35
CA THR A 233 -9.56 -13.74 4.31
C THR A 233 -8.56 -14.37 5.27
N THR A 234 -7.32 -13.86 5.33
CA THR A 234 -6.24 -14.44 6.14
C THR A 234 -5.88 -13.63 7.38
N GLY A 235 -6.22 -12.36 7.42
CA GLY A 235 -5.87 -11.46 8.53
C GLY A 235 -5.70 -10.03 8.04
N ASN A 236 -4.47 -9.50 8.12
CA ASN A 236 -4.18 -8.11 7.76
C ASN A 236 -3.72 -7.99 6.31
N THR A 237 -4.17 -6.98 5.57
CA THR A 237 -3.55 -6.68 4.28
C THR A 237 -2.21 -5.98 4.50
N PHE A 238 -2.20 -4.88 5.28
CA PHE A 238 -0.99 -4.18 5.70
C PHE A 238 -0.97 -4.02 7.21
N LYS A 239 0.05 -4.56 7.86
CA LYS A 239 0.31 -4.40 9.28
C LYS A 239 1.61 -3.63 9.50
N PHE A 240 1.53 -2.52 10.22
CA PHE A 240 2.67 -1.68 10.60
C PHE A 240 2.86 -1.74 12.11
N THR A 241 4.07 -1.98 12.57
CA THR A 241 4.42 -2.01 13.99
C THR A 241 5.63 -1.11 14.21
N ASP A 242 5.49 -0.08 15.04
CA ASP A 242 6.55 0.89 15.37
C ASP A 242 7.23 1.51 14.12
N CYS A 243 6.41 1.87 13.12
CA CYS A 243 6.86 2.42 11.85
C CYS A 243 6.77 3.95 11.83
N GLU A 244 7.60 4.59 10.99
CA GLU A 244 7.66 6.03 10.84
C GLU A 244 7.54 6.46 9.38
N ASN A 245 6.83 7.57 9.11
CA ASN A 245 6.60 8.13 7.78
C ASN A 245 5.92 7.14 6.82
N VAL A 246 4.76 6.62 7.22
CA VAL A 246 3.96 5.70 6.39
C VAL A 246 2.91 6.48 5.61
N LYS A 247 2.92 6.35 4.29
CA LYS A 247 1.96 6.99 3.39
C LYS A 247 1.26 5.96 2.52
N ILE A 248 -0.06 5.91 2.63
CA ILE A 248 -0.91 5.06 1.79
C ILE A 248 -1.86 5.97 1.03
N LYS A 249 -1.81 5.91 -0.30
CA LYS A 249 -2.61 6.78 -1.17
C LYS A 249 -3.27 6.01 -2.29
N GLN A 250 -4.52 6.39 -2.60
CA GLN A 250 -5.26 5.79 -3.71
C GLN A 250 -5.26 4.25 -3.60
N PHE A 251 -5.49 3.78 -2.38
CA PHE A 251 -5.66 2.37 -2.08
C PHE A 251 -7.13 2.00 -2.15
N GLU A 252 -7.42 0.87 -2.78
CA GLU A 252 -8.76 0.30 -2.83
C GLU A 252 -8.79 -1.01 -2.06
N GLY A 253 -9.46 -1.02 -0.91
CA GLY A 253 -9.58 -2.19 -0.04
C GLY A 253 -10.96 -2.82 -0.15
N TYR A 254 -11.04 -3.99 -0.77
CA TYR A 254 -12.29 -4.73 -0.92
C TYR A 254 -12.28 -6.06 -0.15
N LYS A 255 -13.44 -6.45 0.39
CA LYS A 255 -13.72 -7.80 0.89
C LYS A 255 -12.69 -8.35 1.89
N CYS A 256 -12.45 -7.59 2.96
CA CYS A 256 -11.58 -8.03 4.06
C CYS A 256 -12.41 -8.63 5.21
N LEU A 257 -11.92 -9.72 5.80
CA LEU A 257 -12.54 -10.35 6.99
C LEU A 257 -11.92 -9.91 8.31
N TYR A 258 -10.88 -9.07 8.30
CA TYR A 258 -10.33 -8.48 9.52
C TYR A 258 -9.84 -7.05 9.25
N ALA A 259 -8.59 -6.83 8.88
CA ALA A 259 -8.08 -5.49 8.68
C ALA A 259 -7.47 -5.27 7.29
N CYS A 260 -7.83 -4.17 6.62
CA CYS A 260 -7.09 -3.73 5.45
C CYS A 260 -5.78 -3.07 5.88
N ILE A 261 -5.84 -2.08 6.76
CA ILE A 261 -4.67 -1.34 7.22
C ILE A 261 -4.71 -1.27 8.74
N ILE A 262 -3.63 -1.68 9.39
CA ILE A 262 -3.53 -1.57 10.85
C ILE A 262 -2.16 -1.06 11.29
N PHE A 263 -2.16 -0.08 12.18
CA PHE A 263 -0.97 0.52 12.78
C PHE A 263 -0.87 0.13 14.25
N TYR A 264 0.24 -0.47 14.65
CA TYR A 264 0.50 -0.88 16.02
C TYR A 264 1.69 -0.14 16.63
N ASP A 265 1.69 -0.04 17.95
CA ASP A 265 2.85 0.22 18.81
C ASP A 265 3.67 1.46 18.41
N GLY A 266 3.08 2.63 18.43
CA GLY A 266 3.82 3.88 18.34
C GLY A 266 4.23 4.31 16.93
N CYS A 267 3.51 3.86 15.93
CA CYS A 267 3.70 4.41 14.58
C CYS A 267 3.59 5.94 14.57
N LYS A 268 4.44 6.61 13.75
CA LYS A 268 4.50 8.08 13.67
C LYS A 268 4.39 8.58 12.24
N ASN A 269 3.79 9.76 12.08
CA ASN A 269 3.64 10.43 10.77
C ASN A 269 3.01 9.49 9.75
N VAL A 270 1.83 8.97 10.06
CA VAL A 270 1.12 8.02 9.20
C VAL A 270 -0.06 8.68 8.53
N SER A 271 -0.26 8.41 7.25
CA SER A 271 -1.41 8.91 6.51
C SER A 271 -2.03 7.87 5.57
N VAL A 272 -3.36 7.92 5.50
CA VAL A 272 -4.18 7.19 4.51
C VAL A 272 -5.02 8.22 3.79
N GLU A 273 -4.79 8.38 2.49
CA GLU A 273 -5.37 9.47 1.72
C GLU A 273 -6.00 8.97 0.40
N ASN A 274 -7.11 9.61 -0.01
CA ASN A 274 -7.75 9.36 -1.30
C ASN A 274 -8.05 7.87 -1.55
N SER A 275 -8.50 7.15 -0.55
CA SER A 275 -8.62 5.69 -0.55
C SER A 275 -10.08 5.24 -0.39
N ILE A 276 -10.39 4.04 -0.86
CA ILE A 276 -11.75 3.47 -0.85
C ILE A 276 -11.71 2.13 -0.13
N PHE A 277 -12.68 1.90 0.77
CA PHE A 277 -12.84 0.65 1.50
C PHE A 277 -14.28 0.15 1.41
N LYS A 278 -14.47 -1.08 0.93
CA LYS A 278 -15.81 -1.65 0.75
C LYS A 278 -15.89 -3.10 1.19
N GLU A 279 -17.06 -3.45 1.75
CA GLU A 279 -17.36 -4.81 2.18
C GLU A 279 -16.33 -5.34 3.19
N ILE A 280 -16.06 -4.56 4.25
CA ILE A 280 -15.18 -5.01 5.34
C ILE A 280 -16.03 -5.71 6.37
N LYS A 281 -15.93 -7.04 6.41
CA LYS A 281 -16.88 -7.90 7.11
C LYS A 281 -16.26 -8.61 8.30
N ARG A 282 -17.11 -8.90 9.30
CA ARG A 282 -16.75 -9.80 10.39
C ARG A 282 -16.65 -11.23 9.88
N SER A 283 -15.71 -11.98 10.42
CA SER A 283 -15.69 -13.43 10.23
C SER A 283 -16.58 -14.16 11.25
N THR A 284 -16.74 -15.46 11.06
CA THR A 284 -17.40 -16.32 12.03
C THR A 284 -16.60 -16.49 13.32
N GLU A 285 -15.28 -16.34 13.25
CA GLU A 285 -14.33 -16.52 14.34
C GLU A 285 -13.98 -15.16 15.01
N GLN A 286 -14.10 -14.05 14.28
CA GLN A 286 -13.69 -12.73 14.74
C GLN A 286 -14.82 -11.69 14.58
N GLN A 287 -15.25 -11.14 15.70
CA GLN A 287 -16.31 -10.12 15.73
C GLN A 287 -15.85 -8.71 15.32
N TYR A 288 -14.55 -8.47 15.18
CA TYR A 288 -13.98 -7.17 14.84
C TYR A 288 -13.48 -7.19 13.41
N CYS A 289 -13.65 -6.07 12.71
CA CYS A 289 -13.08 -5.85 11.37
C CYS A 289 -12.82 -4.35 11.16
N TYR A 290 -11.75 -4.02 10.43
CA TYR A 290 -11.29 -2.65 10.33
C TYR A 290 -10.83 -2.32 8.90
N PRO A 291 -11.42 -1.32 8.25
CA PRO A 291 -10.80 -0.73 7.07
C PRO A 291 -9.44 -0.11 7.38
N VAL A 292 -9.42 0.79 8.39
CA VAL A 292 -8.20 1.46 8.86
C VAL A 292 -8.24 1.57 10.37
N ALA A 293 -7.25 1.00 11.04
CA ALA A 293 -7.20 1.01 12.50
C ALA A 293 -5.81 1.33 13.05
N SER A 294 -5.77 1.79 14.28
CA SER A 294 -4.56 1.77 15.09
C SER A 294 -4.81 1.07 16.42
N GLY A 295 -3.81 0.37 16.92
CA GLY A 295 -3.92 -0.40 18.14
C GLY A 295 -2.59 -0.76 18.76
N PHE A 296 -2.58 -1.84 19.55
CA PHE A 296 -1.39 -2.30 20.28
C PHE A 296 -1.22 -3.80 20.10
N SER A 297 -0.01 -4.21 19.73
CA SER A 297 0.30 -5.62 19.41
C SER A 297 0.58 -6.46 20.65
N THR A 298 1.04 -5.85 21.74
CA THR A 298 1.44 -6.58 22.96
C THR A 298 0.85 -5.97 24.23
N TYR A 299 0.73 -6.81 25.27
CA TYR A 299 0.24 -6.39 26.60
C TYR A 299 1.37 -6.26 27.62
N SER A 300 2.63 -6.55 27.27
CA SER A 300 3.70 -6.81 28.21
C SER A 300 4.83 -5.77 28.24
N GLN A 301 4.86 -4.81 27.29
CA GLN A 301 5.92 -3.81 27.19
C GLN A 301 5.37 -2.38 27.28
N GLU A 302 6.21 -1.41 27.64
CA GLU A 302 5.89 0.01 27.48
C GLU A 302 5.75 0.33 25.99
N ILE A 303 4.57 0.73 25.59
CA ILE A 303 4.22 0.96 24.20
C ILE A 303 3.89 2.44 24.02
N SER A 304 4.35 3.04 22.94
CA SER A 304 4.01 4.42 22.59
C SER A 304 2.70 4.49 21.80
N ALA A 305 2.03 5.64 21.87
CA ALA A 305 0.87 5.94 21.05
C ALA A 305 1.24 6.22 19.60
N ILE A 306 0.26 6.09 18.74
CA ILE A 306 0.37 6.65 17.39
C ILE A 306 0.44 8.19 17.45
N GLU A 307 1.31 8.78 16.66
CA GLU A 307 1.47 10.24 16.58
C GLU A 307 1.32 10.73 15.14
N ASN A 308 0.65 11.87 14.96
CA ASN A 308 0.40 12.48 13.65
C ASN A 308 -0.28 11.49 12.70
N TYR A 309 -1.46 11.01 13.11
CA TYR A 309 -2.25 10.05 12.36
C TYR A 309 -3.34 10.77 11.55
N VAL A 310 -3.29 10.62 10.24
CA VAL A 310 -4.19 11.30 9.30
C VAL A 310 -4.94 10.29 8.44
N ILE A 311 -6.27 10.40 8.38
CA ILE A 311 -7.11 9.75 7.37
C ILE A 311 -7.85 10.87 6.66
N ASP A 312 -7.59 11.05 5.36
CA ASP A 312 -8.14 12.18 4.60
C ASP A 312 -8.69 11.77 3.24
N ASN A 313 -9.84 12.35 2.89
CA ASN A 313 -10.50 12.14 1.60
C ASN A 313 -10.68 10.65 1.28
N CYS A 314 -11.22 9.88 2.22
CA CYS A 314 -11.47 8.45 2.09
C CYS A 314 -12.96 8.13 2.06
N GLU A 315 -13.31 7.04 1.38
CA GLU A 315 -14.66 6.51 1.25
C GLU A 315 -14.75 5.12 1.90
N PHE A 316 -15.78 4.90 2.73
CA PHE A 316 -16.03 3.63 3.41
C PHE A 316 -17.47 3.21 3.15
N ASP A 317 -17.65 1.97 2.72
CA ASP A 317 -18.95 1.46 2.38
C ASP A 317 -19.12 0.03 2.90
N ASP A 318 -20.21 -0.21 3.61
CA ASP A 318 -20.60 -1.52 4.09
C ASP A 318 -19.53 -2.20 5.02
N CYS A 319 -19.25 -1.52 6.14
CA CYS A 319 -18.30 -2.00 7.14
C CYS A 319 -19.02 -2.52 8.40
N ASP A 320 -18.87 -3.80 8.70
CA ASP A 320 -19.59 -4.46 9.82
C ASP A 320 -19.16 -3.96 11.20
N TRP A 321 -18.03 -3.23 11.33
CA TRP A 321 -17.55 -2.72 12.62
C TRP A 321 -17.12 -1.25 12.52
N GLU A 322 -15.88 -0.92 12.72
CA GLU A 322 -15.38 0.46 12.80
C GLU A 322 -14.78 0.93 11.48
N GLY A 323 -15.22 2.07 10.96
CA GLY A 323 -14.68 2.66 9.74
C GLY A 323 -13.26 3.20 9.96
N CYS A 324 -13.13 4.20 10.84
CA CYS A 324 -11.83 4.71 11.28
C CYS A 324 -11.67 4.44 12.77
N ASP A 325 -10.61 3.73 13.14
CA ASP A 325 -10.33 3.37 14.52
C ASP A 325 -8.98 3.89 15.00
N CYS A 326 -8.95 4.39 16.25
CA CYS A 326 -7.74 4.84 16.90
C CYS A 326 -7.74 4.49 18.40
N HIS A 327 -6.90 3.55 18.78
CA HIS A 327 -6.67 3.15 20.18
C HIS A 327 -5.52 3.92 20.82
N GLY A 328 -5.69 5.21 20.98
CA GLY A 328 -4.69 6.07 21.58
C GLY A 328 -3.85 6.86 20.59
N GLY A 329 -3.64 8.14 20.86
CA GLY A 329 -2.79 8.91 19.96
C GLY A 329 -2.69 10.40 20.26
N LYS A 330 -1.77 11.03 19.52
CA LYS A 330 -1.58 12.48 19.52
C LYS A 330 -1.68 13.01 18.11
N ASN A 331 -2.32 14.18 17.97
CA ASN A 331 -2.51 14.86 16.68
C ASN A 331 -3.22 13.95 15.65
N ILE A 332 -4.42 13.51 16.00
CA ILE A 332 -5.26 12.67 15.17
C ILE A 332 -6.13 13.56 14.29
N ARG A 333 -6.17 13.31 12.99
CA ARG A 333 -7.03 14.02 12.06
C ARG A 333 -7.74 13.07 11.12
N PHE A 334 -9.06 13.06 11.20
CA PHE A 334 -9.94 12.38 10.27
C PHE A 334 -10.75 13.45 9.52
N SER A 335 -10.52 13.60 8.22
CA SER A 335 -11.10 14.70 7.45
C SER A 335 -11.61 14.28 6.09
N ASN A 336 -12.62 15.00 5.59
CA ASN A 336 -13.20 14.81 4.27
C ASN A 336 -13.67 13.37 4.01
N LEU A 337 -14.23 12.72 5.03
CA LEU A 337 -14.63 11.32 4.95
C LEU A 337 -16.07 11.19 4.47
N LYS A 338 -16.32 10.18 3.63
CA LYS A 338 -17.64 9.71 3.27
C LYS A 338 -17.78 8.27 3.76
N MET A 339 -18.80 8.00 4.57
CA MET A 339 -19.05 6.67 5.08
C MET A 339 -20.53 6.30 4.91
N HIS A 340 -20.76 5.10 4.44
CA HIS A 340 -22.08 4.54 4.21
C HIS A 340 -22.18 3.15 4.84
N ASN A 341 -23.28 2.89 5.57
CA ASN A 341 -23.57 1.60 6.20
C ASN A 341 -22.40 1.03 7.03
N CYS A 342 -21.88 1.86 7.93
CA CYS A 342 -20.89 1.45 8.93
C CYS A 342 -21.51 1.39 10.32
N ASN A 343 -21.16 0.39 11.11
CA ASN A 343 -21.67 0.28 12.48
C ASN A 343 -21.18 1.45 13.35
N ARG A 344 -19.87 1.70 13.34
CA ARG A 344 -19.27 2.91 13.87
C ARG A 344 -18.50 3.61 12.77
N PHE A 345 -18.78 4.86 12.51
CA PHE A 345 -18.01 5.63 11.54
C PHE A 345 -16.62 5.96 12.07
N VAL A 346 -16.55 6.42 13.31
CA VAL A 346 -15.31 6.78 13.97
C VAL A 346 -15.28 6.22 15.38
N THR A 347 -14.19 5.56 15.71
CA THR A 347 -13.86 5.14 17.08
C THR A 347 -12.56 5.77 17.52
N ILE A 348 -12.58 6.43 18.66
CA ILE A 348 -11.38 6.91 19.36
C ILE A 348 -11.46 6.38 20.79
N TYR A 349 -10.57 5.46 21.12
CA TYR A 349 -10.65 4.70 22.34
C TYR A 349 -9.34 4.74 23.11
N SER A 350 -9.38 5.10 24.39
CA SER A 350 -8.21 4.94 25.23
C SER A 350 -8.15 3.52 25.78
N ASP A 351 -7.16 2.78 25.35
CA ASP A 351 -6.92 1.45 25.88
C ASP A 351 -6.58 1.51 27.36
N ASN A 352 -7.12 0.59 28.13
CA ASN A 352 -6.98 0.54 29.59
C ASN A 352 -5.78 -0.29 30.06
N ARG A 353 -4.84 -0.61 29.18
CA ARG A 353 -3.70 -1.45 29.53
C ARG A 353 -2.80 -0.73 30.51
N PRO A 354 -2.45 -1.34 31.66
CA PRO A 354 -1.62 -0.70 32.67
C PRO A 354 -0.22 -0.31 32.18
N GLN A 355 0.26 -0.99 31.14
CA GLN A 355 1.58 -0.80 30.54
C GLN A 355 1.69 0.49 29.71
N LEU A 356 0.56 1.09 29.36
CA LEU A 356 0.55 2.34 28.63
C LEU A 356 0.80 3.49 29.60
N LYS A 357 2.04 3.89 29.80
CA LYS A 357 2.36 5.07 30.61
C LYS A 357 1.99 6.35 29.85
N ASP A 358 1.43 7.31 30.60
CA ASP A 358 1.17 8.70 30.17
C ASP A 358 0.29 8.85 28.92
N TYR A 359 -0.78 8.08 28.87
CA TYR A 359 -1.60 7.92 27.70
C TYR A 359 -2.85 8.79 27.73
N ASN A 360 -2.69 10.06 27.47
CA ASN A 360 -3.80 10.93 27.16
C ASN A 360 -3.92 11.10 25.66
N PHE A 361 -5.12 11.09 25.12
CA PHE A 361 -5.35 11.59 23.78
C PHE A 361 -5.15 13.08 23.75
N GLU A 362 -4.39 13.55 22.77
CA GLU A 362 -4.15 14.97 22.56
C GLU A 362 -4.47 15.36 21.14
N ASN A 363 -5.32 16.40 20.98
CA ASN A 363 -5.62 17.02 19.71
C ASN A 363 -6.22 16.05 18.67
N ALA A 364 -7.48 15.71 18.81
CA ALA A 364 -8.22 14.97 17.81
C ALA A 364 -9.16 15.92 17.04
N ILE A 365 -9.10 15.89 15.71
CA ILE A 365 -9.94 16.68 14.82
C ILE A 365 -10.68 15.72 13.88
N ILE A 366 -12.00 15.79 13.89
CA ILE A 366 -12.87 15.11 12.93
C ILE A 366 -13.64 16.20 12.20
N GLU A 367 -13.38 16.36 10.90
CA GLU A 367 -13.94 17.49 10.17
C GLU A 367 -14.36 17.17 8.73
N ASN A 368 -15.38 17.91 8.26
CA ASN A 368 -15.90 17.84 6.90
C ASN A 368 -16.32 16.41 6.52
N CYS A 369 -17.02 15.73 7.40
CA CYS A 369 -17.39 14.32 7.21
C CYS A 369 -18.90 14.17 6.91
N TYR A 370 -19.19 13.23 6.02
CA TYR A 370 -20.54 12.87 5.60
C TYR A 370 -20.78 11.38 5.90
N PHE A 371 -21.58 11.10 6.93
CA PHE A 371 -21.84 9.77 7.46
C PHE A 371 -23.32 9.43 7.31
N VAL A 372 -23.64 8.37 6.59
CA VAL A 372 -25.01 7.99 6.27
C VAL A 372 -25.20 6.49 6.45
N ASN A 373 -26.27 6.11 7.10
CA ASN A 373 -26.77 4.74 7.03
C ASN A 373 -28.13 4.73 6.34
N ASP A 374 -28.45 3.66 5.64
CA ASP A 374 -29.78 3.42 5.10
C ASP A 374 -30.80 3.34 6.24
N THR A 375 -32.05 3.68 5.96
CA THR A 375 -33.11 3.69 6.98
C THR A 375 -33.35 2.30 7.59
N ASP A 376 -33.13 1.25 6.81
CA ASP A 376 -33.26 -0.16 7.20
C ASP A 376 -31.93 -0.81 7.60
N TYR A 377 -30.84 -0.05 7.65
CA TYR A 377 -29.56 -0.58 8.11
C TYR A 377 -29.64 -1.04 9.55
N GLU A 378 -29.31 -2.31 9.75
CA GLU A 378 -29.24 -2.96 11.07
C GLU A 378 -27.80 -3.41 11.33
N PRO A 379 -27.05 -2.67 12.16
CA PRO A 379 -25.69 -3.05 12.48
C PRO A 379 -25.64 -4.37 13.27
N PRO A 380 -24.62 -5.20 13.04
CA PRO A 380 -24.47 -6.49 13.73
C PRO A 380 -24.40 -6.38 15.27
N THR A 381 -23.89 -5.26 15.77
CA THR A 381 -23.89 -4.89 17.20
C THR A 381 -24.08 -3.38 17.30
N PRO A 382 -25.29 -2.92 17.63
CA PRO A 382 -25.57 -1.48 17.74
C PRO A 382 -24.67 -0.81 18.79
N ASP A 383 -24.16 0.40 18.45
CA ASP A 383 -23.35 1.22 19.35
C ASP A 383 -23.47 2.71 18.91
N ALA A 384 -22.61 3.60 19.38
CA ALA A 384 -22.59 4.98 18.89
C ALA A 384 -21.95 5.07 17.49
N SER A 385 -22.52 5.87 16.60
CA SER A 385 -21.93 6.13 15.28
C SER A 385 -20.56 6.80 15.37
N ILE A 386 -20.37 7.70 16.33
CA ILE A 386 -19.07 8.26 16.71
C ILE A 386 -18.86 7.91 18.19
N TYR A 387 -17.87 7.08 18.45
CA TYR A 387 -17.57 6.55 19.76
C TYR A 387 -16.21 7.01 20.26
N CYS A 388 -16.19 7.88 21.26
CA CYS A 388 -14.98 8.40 21.88
C CYS A 388 -14.99 8.08 23.38
N ASN A 389 -14.26 7.08 23.79
CA ASN A 389 -14.29 6.60 25.17
C ASN A 389 -12.90 6.59 25.83
N GLY A 390 -12.69 7.53 26.73
CA GLY A 390 -11.59 7.49 27.70
C GLY A 390 -11.90 6.46 28.81
N ARG A 391 -10.87 5.80 29.33
CA ARG A 391 -11.00 4.87 30.46
C ARG A 391 -9.93 5.11 31.51
N TYR A 392 -10.27 4.82 32.78
CA TYR A 392 -9.29 4.73 33.87
C TYR A 392 -8.44 6.00 34.07
N ASN A 393 -9.09 7.17 34.22
CA ASN A 393 -8.43 8.47 34.40
C ASN A 393 -7.58 8.95 33.21
N ARG A 394 -7.84 8.43 32.03
CA ARG A 394 -7.23 8.87 30.77
C ARG A 394 -8.22 9.75 30.02
N TYR A 395 -7.80 10.95 29.74
CA TYR A 395 -8.68 11.97 29.20
C TYR A 395 -8.38 12.23 27.73
N PHE A 396 -9.43 12.53 26.99
CA PHE A 396 -9.31 13.17 25.71
C PHE A 396 -9.12 14.68 25.93
N THR A 397 -8.08 15.24 25.37
CA THR A 397 -7.80 16.66 25.48
C THR A 397 -7.88 17.30 24.09
N ASN A 398 -8.67 18.38 23.95
CA ASN A 398 -8.85 19.13 22.71
C ASN A 398 -9.41 18.28 21.56
N MET A 399 -10.66 17.87 21.66
CA MET A 399 -11.40 17.24 20.57
C MET A 399 -12.26 18.25 19.82
N LEU A 400 -12.15 18.27 18.51
CA LEU A 400 -12.96 19.12 17.62
C LEU A 400 -13.73 18.25 16.63
N PHE A 401 -15.07 18.36 16.66
CA PHE A 401 -15.95 17.88 15.62
C PHE A 401 -16.48 19.05 14.83
N LYS A 402 -16.16 19.13 13.53
CA LYS A 402 -16.49 20.30 12.73
C LYS A 402 -17.08 19.91 11.37
N ASN A 403 -18.18 20.54 11.00
CA ASN A 403 -18.86 20.27 9.74
C ASN A 403 -19.19 18.77 9.56
N ILE A 404 -19.85 18.19 10.53
CA ILE A 404 -20.24 16.76 10.51
C ILE A 404 -21.70 16.65 10.11
N TYR A 405 -21.98 15.83 9.12
CA TYR A 405 -23.33 15.41 8.75
C TYR A 405 -23.51 13.93 9.10
N LEU A 406 -24.51 13.64 9.92
CA LEU A 406 -24.90 12.29 10.33
C LEU A 406 -26.35 12.03 9.90
N GLU A 407 -26.58 11.03 9.07
CA GLU A 407 -27.91 10.58 8.69
C GLU A 407 -28.16 9.15 9.14
N ASN A 408 -29.30 8.91 9.76
CA ASN A 408 -29.68 7.63 10.37
C ASN A 408 -28.56 7.01 11.22
N PRO A 409 -28.01 7.74 12.20
CA PRO A 409 -26.92 7.23 13.00
C PRO A 409 -27.31 5.98 13.79
N VAL A 410 -26.35 5.14 14.10
CA VAL A 410 -26.56 4.07 15.08
C VAL A 410 -26.60 4.68 16.47
N CYS A 411 -27.60 4.31 17.26
CA CYS A 411 -27.75 4.64 18.68
C CYS A 411 -28.16 3.39 19.42
N TYR A 412 -27.64 3.18 20.61
CA TYR A 412 -27.93 1.99 21.42
C TYR A 412 -28.33 2.35 22.81
N ASP A 413 -29.42 1.74 23.27
CA ASP A 413 -29.89 1.81 24.65
C ASP A 413 -29.82 0.40 25.24
N SER A 414 -28.82 0.16 26.07
CA SER A 414 -28.85 -1.04 26.90
C SER A 414 -29.74 -0.73 28.11
N ASN A 415 -30.81 -1.48 28.30
CA ASN A 415 -31.69 -1.40 29.49
C ASN A 415 -30.93 -1.51 30.84
N GLU A 416 -29.61 -1.57 30.84
CA GLU A 416 -28.72 -1.74 31.98
C GLU A 416 -27.77 -0.55 32.20
N ASN A 417 -28.25 0.68 32.16
CA ASN A 417 -27.49 1.89 32.52
C ASN A 417 -26.42 2.41 31.52
N THR A 418 -26.34 1.94 30.28
CA THR A 418 -25.42 2.50 29.33
C THR A 418 -26.15 2.89 28.04
N THR A 419 -26.29 4.18 27.83
CA THR A 419 -26.95 4.75 26.67
C THR A 419 -25.88 5.34 25.75
N TYR A 420 -25.87 4.93 24.49
CA TYR A 420 -24.97 5.49 23.45
C TYR A 420 -25.80 6.28 22.45
N GLY A 421 -25.61 7.60 22.42
CA GLY A 421 -26.16 8.45 21.38
C GLY A 421 -25.41 8.31 20.03
N ALA A 422 -25.84 9.06 19.04
CA ALA A 422 -25.15 9.14 17.74
C ALA A 422 -23.67 9.58 17.90
N ILE A 423 -23.42 10.50 18.82
CA ILE A 423 -22.09 10.90 19.24
C ILE A 423 -21.99 10.64 20.75
N PHE A 424 -21.14 9.72 21.11
CA PHE A 424 -20.83 9.38 22.49
C PHE A 424 -19.40 9.80 22.82
N THR A 425 -19.22 10.57 23.88
CA THR A 425 -17.90 10.93 24.40
C THR A 425 -17.86 10.80 25.92
N ASN A 426 -16.79 10.23 26.45
CA ASN A 426 -16.60 10.01 27.87
C ASN A 426 -15.18 10.32 28.32
N TYR A 427 -14.97 10.80 29.53
CA TYR A 427 -13.67 11.25 30.06
C TYR A 427 -13.00 12.31 29.19
N ASN A 428 -13.67 13.43 28.97
CA ASN A 428 -13.23 14.46 28.05
C ASN A 428 -12.80 15.74 28.76
N ARG A 429 -11.78 16.40 28.17
CA ARG A 429 -11.40 17.76 28.47
C ARG A 429 -11.38 18.59 27.19
N ASN A 430 -12.21 19.62 27.12
CA ASN A 430 -12.30 20.53 25.99
C ASN A 430 -12.77 19.83 24.68
N VAL A 431 -14.04 19.45 24.63
CA VAL A 431 -14.71 18.98 23.42
C VAL A 431 -15.47 20.13 22.79
N ARG A 432 -15.28 20.35 21.50
CA ARG A 432 -16.01 21.36 20.70
C ARG A 432 -16.78 20.70 19.57
N LEU A 433 -18.03 21.11 19.44
CA LEU A 433 -18.91 20.72 18.32
C LEU A 433 -19.21 21.99 17.51
N GLU A 434 -18.80 22.02 16.24
CA GLU A 434 -19.01 23.14 15.34
C GLU A 434 -19.76 22.66 14.08
N ASN A 435 -20.96 23.19 13.83
CA ASN A 435 -21.75 22.83 12.64
C ASN A 435 -21.94 21.31 12.50
N VAL A 436 -22.46 20.67 13.55
CA VAL A 436 -22.82 19.24 13.54
C VAL A 436 -24.30 19.10 13.27
N LYS A 437 -24.68 18.40 12.21
CA LYS A 437 -26.07 18.13 11.85
C LYS A 437 -26.36 16.64 11.91
N ILE A 438 -27.41 16.30 12.68
CA ILE A 438 -27.93 14.94 12.77
C ILE A 438 -29.34 14.91 12.16
N VAL A 439 -29.55 13.99 11.25
CA VAL A 439 -30.84 13.74 10.59
C VAL A 439 -31.25 12.31 10.88
N ALA A 440 -32.43 12.14 11.45
CA ALA A 440 -32.97 10.83 11.79
C ALA A 440 -34.30 10.63 11.05
N ASN A 441 -34.35 9.64 10.19
CA ASN A 441 -35.58 9.24 9.50
C ASN A 441 -36.31 8.10 10.22
N LYS A 442 -35.80 7.69 11.40
CA LYS A 442 -36.40 6.72 12.34
C LYS A 442 -36.43 7.28 13.76
N THR A 443 -37.31 6.75 14.59
CA THR A 443 -37.42 7.17 15.97
C THR A 443 -36.33 6.47 16.81
N TYR A 444 -35.62 7.26 17.61
CA TYR A 444 -34.66 6.77 18.57
C TYR A 444 -35.19 6.95 19.99
N SER A 445 -34.96 5.97 20.85
CA SER A 445 -35.31 6.02 22.28
C SER A 445 -34.30 6.84 23.10
N VAL A 446 -33.18 7.25 22.52
CA VAL A 446 -32.05 7.84 23.24
C VAL A 446 -31.70 9.25 22.71
N ASN A 447 -31.04 10.02 23.56
CA ASN A 447 -30.55 11.34 23.21
C ASN A 447 -29.44 11.20 22.15
N PRO A 448 -29.47 11.94 21.00
CA PRO A 448 -28.45 11.85 19.96
C PRO A 448 -27.05 12.28 20.44
N PHE A 449 -26.96 13.06 21.50
CA PHE A 449 -25.68 13.48 22.09
C PHE A 449 -25.58 12.96 23.51
N VAL A 450 -24.56 12.19 23.81
CA VAL A 450 -24.23 11.73 25.17
C VAL A 450 -22.78 12.09 25.46
N ILE A 451 -22.58 13.12 26.26
CA ILE A 451 -21.27 13.66 26.64
C ILE A 451 -21.13 13.52 28.18
N TYR A 452 -20.20 12.70 28.60
CA TYR A 452 -19.81 12.57 30.01
C TYR A 452 -18.46 13.27 30.22
N GLY A 453 -18.41 14.16 31.19
CA GLY A 453 -17.18 14.89 31.60
C GLY A 453 -16.30 14.16 32.60
#